data_2d9edce23556e6ad80b1c42323707271
#
_entry.id   2d9edce23556e6ad80b1c42323707271
#
_cell.length_a   1.000
_cell.length_b   1.000
_cell.length_c   1.000
_cell.angle_alpha   90.00
_cell.angle_beta   90.00
_cell.angle_gamma   90.00
#
_symmetry.space_group_name_H-M   'P 1'
#
loop_
_entity.id
_entity.type
_entity.pdbx_description
1 polymer ?
#
loop_
_entity_poly.entity_id
_entity_poly.type
_entity_poly.pdbx_seq_one_letter_code
_entity_poly.pdbx_strand_id
1 'polypeptide(L)'
;MGANDLVSLADAGWLVSRAGLGDLESITPLEGGWANTNLHLSLEDGSSFVLKAWSANTVEKVSRVIDCHIHLHENGIPTTVPIMLNDGKRMAIKDGVAWTLLPFVSGGILGLDDGSLRRLGEVQARMHLIPVADCFPEDFRMGFDLFEEVISLSSEMGRVEPFVEMLSSQIAELRSFFPSNLPRGVLHGDLFPDNVIGSGGGVSAILDLEEAWIGPMAFDLAMSCVGFGWDGTEPVWGRWRALFDGYQSVRRLTEEEIASLPFLHRFATLSIATWRFWKHNLSEPDETLSGRYVEMVDRLNVEIDFSEVLG
;
A
#
# COMPACT_ATOMS: atom_id res chain seq x y z
N MET A 1 -6.53 2.87 -24.49
CA MET A 1 -5.27 3.63 -24.47
C MET A 1 -4.65 3.31 -23.13
N GLY A 2 -3.50 2.66 -23.10
CA GLY A 2 -2.85 2.30 -21.84
C GLY A 2 -2.41 3.55 -21.08
N ALA A 3 -2.36 3.49 -19.75
CA ALA A 3 -1.92 4.60 -18.88
C ALA A 3 -0.54 5.19 -19.28
N ASN A 4 0.27 4.43 -20.01
CA ASN A 4 1.61 4.83 -20.48
C ASN A 4 1.62 5.83 -21.66
N ASP A 5 0.49 6.09 -22.31
CA ASP A 5 0.41 7.06 -23.43
C ASP A 5 0.20 8.51 -22.93
N LEU A 6 0.06 8.73 -21.63
CA LEU A 6 -0.30 10.03 -21.04
C LEU A 6 0.90 10.97 -20.82
N VAL A 7 2.14 10.49 -20.85
CA VAL A 7 3.33 11.30 -20.53
C VAL A 7 4.35 11.22 -21.65
N SER A 8 4.56 12.32 -22.37
CA SER A 8 5.59 12.42 -23.40
C SER A 8 6.97 12.76 -22.81
N LEU A 9 8.04 12.55 -23.60
CA LEU A 9 9.39 13.00 -23.25
C LEU A 9 9.44 14.51 -22.96
N ALA A 10 8.67 15.31 -23.72
CA ALA A 10 8.58 16.77 -23.51
C ALA A 10 7.92 17.11 -22.17
N ASP A 11 6.91 16.34 -21.76
CA ASP A 11 6.22 16.53 -20.48
C ASP A 11 7.11 16.16 -19.29
N ALA A 12 7.85 15.06 -19.39
CA ALA A 12 8.83 14.66 -18.39
C ALA A 12 9.96 15.71 -18.28
N GLY A 13 10.49 16.18 -19.42
CA GLY A 13 11.51 17.25 -19.45
C GLY A 13 11.00 18.58 -18.85
N TRP A 14 9.73 18.91 -19.05
CA TRP A 14 9.12 20.05 -18.41
C TRP A 14 9.14 19.94 -16.87
N LEU A 15 8.82 18.77 -16.30
CA LEU A 15 8.86 18.59 -14.84
C LEU A 15 10.29 18.59 -14.29
N VAL A 16 11.23 17.94 -14.98
CA VAL A 16 12.67 17.91 -14.66
C VAL A 16 13.24 19.34 -14.62
N SER A 17 12.92 20.17 -15.61
CA SER A 17 13.32 21.58 -15.66
C SER A 17 12.75 22.40 -14.48
N ARG A 18 11.50 22.13 -14.06
CA ARG A 18 10.90 22.77 -12.88
C ARG A 18 11.56 22.36 -11.58
N ALA A 19 12.20 21.20 -11.53
CA ALA A 19 13.01 20.77 -10.39
C ALA A 19 14.44 21.35 -10.40
N GLY A 20 14.81 22.08 -11.46
CA GLY A 20 16.16 22.63 -11.62
C GLY A 20 17.22 21.55 -11.85
N LEU A 21 16.82 20.40 -12.39
CA LEU A 21 17.71 19.29 -12.71
C LEU A 21 18.26 19.41 -14.13
N GLY A 22 19.27 18.58 -14.45
CA GLY A 22 19.90 18.53 -15.77
C GLY A 22 18.99 18.01 -16.90
N ASP A 23 19.54 17.87 -18.09
CA ASP A 23 18.78 17.46 -19.26
C ASP A 23 18.33 15.97 -19.17
N LEU A 24 17.10 15.73 -19.63
CA LEU A 24 16.50 14.41 -19.65
C LEU A 24 17.03 13.59 -20.82
N GLU A 25 17.66 12.45 -20.55
CA GLU A 25 18.17 11.53 -21.55
C GLU A 25 17.07 10.58 -22.05
N SER A 26 16.36 9.93 -21.12
CA SER A 26 15.36 8.92 -21.47
C SER A 26 14.26 8.77 -20.43
N ILE A 27 13.12 8.21 -20.87
CA ILE A 27 12.00 7.78 -20.02
C ILE A 27 11.70 6.32 -20.27
N THR A 28 11.41 5.55 -19.22
CA THR A 28 11.02 4.14 -19.31
C THR A 28 9.85 3.87 -18.36
N PRO A 29 8.75 3.26 -18.83
CA PRO A 29 7.67 2.84 -17.94
C PRO A 29 8.19 1.91 -16.84
N LEU A 30 7.74 2.14 -15.60
CA LEU A 30 7.94 1.19 -14.52
C LEU A 30 6.76 0.23 -14.48
N GLU A 31 7.07 -1.06 -14.35
CA GLU A 31 6.08 -2.09 -14.12
C GLU A 31 5.53 -1.96 -12.69
N GLY A 32 4.24 -2.24 -12.52
CA GLY A 32 3.54 -2.03 -11.25
C GLY A 32 2.86 -0.67 -11.17
N GLY A 33 2.03 -0.48 -10.15
CA GLY A 33 1.20 0.73 -10.02
C GLY A 33 -0.13 0.59 -10.78
N TRP A 34 -1.16 0.18 -10.06
CA TRP A 34 -2.47 -0.15 -10.64
C TRP A 34 -3.35 1.07 -10.91
N ALA A 35 -2.97 2.23 -10.38
CA ALA A 35 -3.83 3.42 -10.40
C ALA A 35 -3.16 4.65 -11.02
N ASN A 36 -1.85 4.75 -11.00
CA ASN A 36 -1.09 5.93 -11.44
C ASN A 36 -0.05 5.57 -12.49
N THR A 37 0.40 6.57 -13.27
CA THR A 37 1.50 6.37 -14.23
C THR A 37 2.84 6.62 -13.54
N ASN A 38 3.74 5.62 -13.57
CA ASN A 38 5.09 5.71 -13.04
C ASN A 38 6.12 5.54 -14.16
N LEU A 39 7.04 6.49 -14.29
CA LEU A 39 8.11 6.46 -15.28
C LEU A 39 9.46 6.62 -14.61
N HIS A 40 10.40 5.76 -14.95
CA HIS A 40 11.80 5.96 -14.66
C HIS A 40 12.37 7.00 -15.61
N LEU A 41 13.06 7.99 -15.06
CA LEU A 41 13.75 9.06 -15.79
C LEU A 41 15.26 8.87 -15.61
N SER A 42 16.01 8.87 -16.71
CA SER A 42 17.47 8.97 -16.70
C SER A 42 17.88 10.34 -17.21
N LEU A 43 18.80 10.99 -16.52
CA LEU A 43 19.36 12.29 -16.89
C LEU A 43 20.76 12.12 -17.50
N GLU A 44 21.20 13.08 -18.32
CA GLU A 44 22.49 13.02 -18.98
C GLU A 44 23.69 12.97 -18.01
N ASP A 45 23.51 13.46 -16.77
CA ASP A 45 24.53 13.37 -15.71
C ASP A 45 24.60 12.00 -14.99
N GLY A 46 23.75 11.04 -15.41
CA GLY A 46 23.64 9.70 -14.83
C GLY A 46 22.74 9.63 -13.61
N SER A 47 22.12 10.73 -13.17
CA SER A 47 21.12 10.69 -12.09
C SER A 47 19.81 10.09 -12.58
N SER A 48 19.05 9.50 -11.63
CA SER A 48 17.80 8.81 -11.93
C SER A 48 16.69 9.23 -10.98
N PHE A 49 15.48 9.35 -11.52
CA PHE A 49 14.28 9.74 -10.79
C PHE A 49 13.06 8.92 -11.21
N VAL A 50 11.98 9.02 -10.44
CA VAL A 50 10.67 8.49 -10.82
C VAL A 50 9.70 9.66 -10.97
N LEU A 51 9.11 9.80 -12.15
CA LEU A 51 7.95 10.66 -12.35
C LEU A 51 6.71 9.84 -12.01
N LYS A 52 5.89 10.33 -11.06
CA LYS A 52 4.56 9.75 -10.77
C LYS A 52 3.49 10.78 -11.15
N ALA A 53 2.66 10.43 -12.15
CA ALA A 53 1.47 11.18 -12.51
C ALA A 53 0.26 10.55 -11.83
N TRP A 54 -0.42 11.32 -10.98
CA TRP A 54 -1.44 10.88 -10.05
C TRP A 54 -2.85 10.93 -10.65
N SER A 55 -3.06 10.22 -11.74
CA SER A 55 -4.31 10.28 -12.52
C SER A 55 -5.55 9.77 -11.76
N ALA A 56 -5.36 8.89 -10.78
CA ALA A 56 -6.44 8.32 -9.98
C ALA A 56 -6.74 9.12 -8.69
N ASN A 57 -6.04 10.24 -8.43
CA ASN A 57 -6.13 10.96 -7.17
C ASN A 57 -6.39 12.44 -7.38
N THR A 58 -7.15 13.05 -6.46
CA THR A 58 -7.30 14.51 -6.42
C THR A 58 -6.00 15.18 -5.96
N VAL A 59 -5.81 16.45 -6.34
CA VAL A 59 -4.63 17.24 -5.95
C VAL A 59 -4.49 17.33 -4.42
N GLU A 60 -5.61 17.46 -3.71
CA GLU A 60 -5.66 17.51 -2.24
C GLU A 60 -5.18 16.19 -1.62
N LYS A 61 -5.63 15.05 -2.17
CA LYS A 61 -5.15 13.74 -1.71
C LYS A 61 -3.66 13.57 -1.95
N VAL A 62 -3.14 13.99 -3.11
CA VAL A 62 -1.71 13.93 -3.41
C VAL A 62 -0.91 14.81 -2.46
N SER A 63 -1.38 16.03 -2.15
CA SER A 63 -0.72 16.91 -1.17
C SER A 63 -0.60 16.21 0.18
N ARG A 64 -1.69 15.59 0.66
CA ARG A 64 -1.68 14.84 1.92
C ARG A 64 -0.71 13.67 1.89
N VAL A 65 -0.67 12.89 0.81
CA VAL A 65 0.26 11.76 0.66
C VAL A 65 1.72 12.24 0.69
N ILE A 66 2.02 13.39 0.07
CA ILE A 66 3.35 14.01 0.15
C ILE A 66 3.70 14.35 1.61
N ASP A 67 2.77 14.92 2.37
CA ASP A 67 2.98 15.25 3.78
C ASP A 67 3.20 13.99 4.62
N CYS A 68 2.50 12.88 4.33
CA CYS A 68 2.76 11.58 4.95
C CYS A 68 4.20 11.09 4.68
N HIS A 69 4.67 11.16 3.44
CA HIS A 69 6.05 10.78 3.10
C HIS A 69 7.09 11.66 3.81
N ILE A 70 6.85 12.97 3.89
CA ILE A 70 7.72 13.90 4.63
C ILE A 70 7.77 13.49 6.10
N HIS A 71 6.62 13.26 6.71
CA HIS A 71 6.52 12.88 8.13
C HIS A 71 7.25 11.57 8.43
N LEU A 72 7.05 10.53 7.61
CA LEU A 72 7.79 9.27 7.74
C LEU A 72 9.30 9.48 7.66
N HIS A 73 9.74 10.23 6.64
CA HIS A 73 11.16 10.51 6.41
C HIS A 73 11.81 11.26 7.59
N GLU A 74 11.14 12.29 8.10
CA GLU A 74 11.61 13.09 9.26
C GLU A 74 11.70 12.26 10.54
N ASN A 75 10.90 11.18 10.65
CA ASN A 75 10.95 10.24 11.76
C ASN A 75 11.85 9.02 11.49
N GLY A 76 12.68 9.06 10.44
CA GLY A 76 13.68 8.02 10.15
C GLY A 76 13.13 6.73 9.56
N ILE A 77 11.91 6.74 9.03
CA ILE A 77 11.35 5.62 8.28
C ILE A 77 11.82 5.71 6.82
N PRO A 78 12.40 4.64 6.24
CA PRO A 78 12.88 4.66 4.87
C PRO A 78 11.71 4.82 3.90
N THR A 79 11.66 5.96 3.21
CA THR A 79 10.66 6.28 2.19
C THR A 79 11.20 7.33 1.22
N THR A 80 10.50 7.56 0.12
CA THR A 80 10.88 8.58 -0.87
C THR A 80 10.06 9.85 -0.70
N VAL A 81 10.73 10.99 -0.54
CA VAL A 81 10.06 12.31 -0.50
C VAL A 81 10.19 12.96 -1.87
N PRO A 82 9.10 13.48 -2.47
CA PRO A 82 9.17 14.17 -3.75
C PRO A 82 10.14 15.35 -3.72
N ILE A 83 10.87 15.54 -4.82
CA ILE A 83 11.83 16.62 -5.01
C ILE A 83 11.11 17.98 -4.91
N MET A 84 11.77 18.95 -4.25
CA MET A 84 11.30 20.33 -4.23
C MET A 84 11.49 20.96 -5.61
N LEU A 85 10.43 21.52 -6.17
CA LEU A 85 10.48 22.28 -7.42
C LEU A 85 10.94 23.73 -7.18
N ASN A 86 11.33 24.43 -8.24
CA ASN A 86 11.85 25.82 -8.17
C ASN A 86 10.83 26.83 -7.61
N ASP A 87 9.55 26.50 -7.60
CA ASP A 87 8.48 27.31 -6.99
C ASP A 87 8.23 27.00 -5.51
N GLY A 88 9.06 26.14 -4.89
CA GLY A 88 8.96 25.74 -3.50
C GLY A 88 7.90 24.68 -3.21
N LYS A 89 7.28 24.09 -4.24
CA LYS A 89 6.31 23.00 -4.12
C LYS A 89 6.96 21.65 -4.40
N ARG A 90 6.33 20.56 -3.94
CA ARG A 90 6.80 19.19 -4.20
C ARG A 90 5.97 18.47 -5.27
N MET A 91 5.04 19.17 -5.90
CA MET A 91 4.25 18.70 -7.04
C MET A 91 3.99 19.83 -8.01
N ALA A 92 3.85 19.49 -9.29
CA ALA A 92 3.31 20.37 -10.32
C ALA A 92 1.91 19.88 -10.70
N ILE A 93 1.06 20.81 -11.18
CA ILE A 93 -0.26 20.46 -11.70
C ILE A 93 -0.22 20.67 -13.21
N LYS A 94 -0.56 19.64 -13.97
CA LYS A 94 -0.68 19.68 -15.42
C LYS A 94 -2.00 19.05 -15.83
N ASP A 95 -2.81 19.78 -16.59
CA ASP A 95 -4.12 19.35 -17.06
C ASP A 95 -5.04 18.78 -15.95
N GLY A 96 -4.96 19.39 -14.75
CA GLY A 96 -5.72 18.96 -13.57
C GLY A 96 -5.12 17.77 -12.81
N VAL A 97 -4.07 17.15 -13.31
CA VAL A 97 -3.38 16.02 -12.67
C VAL A 97 -2.16 16.51 -11.90
N ALA A 98 -1.98 16.00 -10.69
CA ALA A 98 -0.77 16.24 -9.90
C ALA A 98 0.38 15.37 -10.43
N TRP A 99 1.57 15.95 -10.51
CA TRP A 99 2.80 15.29 -10.98
C TRP A 99 3.90 15.51 -9.95
N THR A 100 4.54 14.43 -9.54
CA THR A 100 5.66 14.46 -8.59
C THR A 100 6.91 13.86 -9.22
N LEU A 101 8.07 14.33 -8.77
CA LEU A 101 9.37 13.77 -9.11
C LEU A 101 9.99 13.20 -7.83
N LEU A 102 10.25 11.91 -7.80
CA LEU A 102 10.77 11.17 -6.67
C LEU A 102 12.23 10.76 -6.93
N PRO A 103 13.11 10.73 -5.94
CA PRO A 103 14.41 10.08 -6.08
C PRO A 103 14.22 8.61 -6.48
N PHE A 104 14.99 8.12 -7.44
CA PHE A 104 15.00 6.69 -7.76
C PHE A 104 15.76 5.93 -6.66
N VAL A 105 15.13 4.93 -6.07
CA VAL A 105 15.75 4.06 -5.07
C VAL A 105 16.24 2.80 -5.75
N SER A 106 17.56 2.60 -5.73
CA SER A 106 18.17 1.39 -6.29
C SER A 106 17.83 0.17 -5.44
N GLY A 107 17.46 -0.92 -6.11
CA GLY A 107 17.05 -2.17 -5.47
C GLY A 107 16.02 -2.90 -6.31
N GLY A 108 15.39 -3.87 -5.71
CA GLY A 108 14.27 -4.63 -6.28
C GLY A 108 13.17 -4.81 -5.26
N ILE A 109 12.16 -5.60 -5.59
CA ILE A 109 11.16 -6.04 -4.61
C ILE A 109 11.89 -6.73 -3.45
N LEU A 110 11.47 -6.43 -2.21
CA LEU A 110 12.08 -7.03 -1.03
C LEU A 110 12.03 -8.56 -1.11
N GLY A 111 13.15 -9.22 -0.78
CA GLY A 111 13.22 -10.68 -0.73
C GLY A 111 12.26 -11.28 0.29
N LEU A 112 11.81 -12.50 0.01
CA LEU A 112 10.89 -13.26 0.88
C LEU A 112 11.64 -14.19 1.85
N ASP A 113 12.96 -14.02 1.99
CA ASP A 113 13.76 -14.74 2.97
C ASP A 113 13.56 -14.20 4.39
N ASP A 114 13.88 -15.02 5.40
CA ASP A 114 13.65 -14.70 6.82
C ASP A 114 14.35 -13.41 7.25
N GLY A 115 15.54 -13.13 6.74
CA GLY A 115 16.32 -11.93 7.06
C GLY A 115 15.63 -10.67 6.57
N SER A 116 15.18 -10.67 5.32
CA SER A 116 14.48 -9.57 4.67
C SER A 116 13.16 -9.28 5.36
N LEU A 117 12.36 -10.33 5.63
CA LEU A 117 11.06 -10.17 6.28
C LEU A 117 11.16 -9.75 7.75
N ARG A 118 12.18 -10.23 8.48
CA ARG A 118 12.49 -9.72 9.83
C ARG A 118 12.79 -8.23 9.80
N ARG A 119 13.60 -7.74 8.84
CA ARG A 119 13.87 -6.30 8.67
C ARG A 119 12.61 -5.51 8.32
N LEU A 120 11.71 -6.07 7.51
CA LEU A 120 10.43 -5.44 7.23
C LEU A 120 9.60 -5.28 8.51
N GLY A 121 9.46 -6.33 9.30
CA GLY A 121 8.78 -6.28 10.59
C GLY A 121 9.37 -5.22 11.54
N GLU A 122 10.71 -5.11 11.64
CA GLU A 122 11.38 -4.08 12.41
C GLU A 122 11.04 -2.66 11.94
N VAL A 123 11.04 -2.43 10.62
CA VAL A 123 10.73 -1.12 10.03
C VAL A 123 9.25 -0.77 10.25
N GLN A 124 8.35 -1.74 10.05
CA GLN A 124 6.92 -1.55 10.28
C GLN A 124 6.62 -1.22 11.75
N ALA A 125 7.24 -1.92 12.70
CA ALA A 125 7.08 -1.60 14.12
C ALA A 125 7.57 -0.19 14.47
N ARG A 126 8.68 0.27 13.89
CA ARG A 126 9.15 1.66 14.06
C ARG A 126 8.17 2.66 13.46
N MET A 127 7.63 2.38 12.27
CA MET A 127 6.62 3.22 11.63
C MET A 127 5.37 3.38 12.52
N HIS A 128 4.91 2.31 13.15
CA HIS A 128 3.76 2.37 14.05
C HIS A 128 4.02 3.21 15.31
N LEU A 129 5.27 3.39 15.70
CA LEU A 129 5.67 4.12 16.91
C LEU A 129 6.02 5.59 16.69
N ILE A 130 6.04 6.08 15.43
CA ILE A 130 6.27 7.52 15.18
C ILE A 130 5.10 8.34 15.71
N PRO A 131 5.31 9.63 16.03
CA PRO A 131 4.22 10.52 16.41
C PRO A 131 3.12 10.57 15.33
N VAL A 132 1.88 10.62 15.76
CA VAL A 132 0.73 10.82 14.87
C VAL A 132 0.75 12.24 14.31
N ALA A 133 0.35 12.43 13.06
CA ALA A 133 0.26 13.73 12.39
C ALA A 133 -1.06 13.84 11.61
N ASP A 134 -1.51 15.08 11.38
CA ASP A 134 -2.81 15.40 10.75
C ASP A 134 -2.92 14.95 9.29
N CYS A 135 -1.79 14.62 8.65
CA CYS A 135 -1.80 14.09 7.28
C CYS A 135 -2.37 12.67 7.18
N PHE A 136 -2.43 11.91 8.29
CA PHE A 136 -3.00 10.57 8.29
C PHE A 136 -4.48 10.61 8.68
N PRO A 137 -5.40 10.09 7.83
CA PRO A 137 -6.81 9.96 8.20
C PRO A 137 -7.01 8.94 9.31
N GLU A 138 -8.14 9.01 10.00
CA GLU A 138 -8.53 8.01 11.00
C GLU A 138 -9.34 6.86 10.42
N ASP A 139 -9.85 7.03 9.19
CA ASP A 139 -10.68 6.06 8.51
C ASP A 139 -9.88 5.29 7.46
N PHE A 140 -10.03 3.98 7.46
CA PHE A 140 -9.41 3.09 6.48
C PHE A 140 -10.28 3.00 5.22
N ARG A 141 -9.78 3.55 4.11
CA ARG A 141 -10.52 3.65 2.84
C ARG A 141 -10.94 2.29 2.26
N MET A 142 -10.11 1.25 2.40
CA MET A 142 -10.43 -0.10 1.94
C MET A 142 -11.21 -0.92 2.98
N GLY A 143 -11.78 -0.27 4.00
CA GLY A 143 -12.54 -0.88 5.07
C GLY A 143 -14.05 -0.98 4.79
N PHE A 144 -14.84 -0.77 5.84
CA PHE A 144 -16.29 -0.95 5.80
C PHE A 144 -17.00 -0.08 4.76
N ASP A 145 -16.53 1.14 4.53
CA ASP A 145 -17.16 2.05 3.56
C ASP A 145 -17.04 1.49 2.14
N LEU A 146 -15.87 0.93 1.78
CA LEU A 146 -15.69 0.25 0.49
C LEU A 146 -16.57 -1.02 0.40
N PHE A 147 -16.74 -1.76 1.50
CA PHE A 147 -17.61 -2.94 1.52
C PHE A 147 -19.06 -2.57 1.21
N GLU A 148 -19.57 -1.50 1.85
CA GLU A 148 -20.92 -0.99 1.62
C GLU A 148 -21.08 -0.42 0.21
N GLU A 149 -20.07 0.30 -0.31
CA GLU A 149 -20.06 0.80 -1.68
C GLU A 149 -20.17 -0.36 -2.69
N VAL A 150 -19.38 -1.43 -2.53
CA VAL A 150 -19.42 -2.61 -3.42
C VAL A 150 -20.80 -3.27 -3.41
N ILE A 151 -21.39 -3.44 -2.23
CA ILE A 151 -22.74 -4.03 -2.09
C ILE A 151 -23.78 -3.15 -2.78
N SER A 152 -23.74 -1.83 -2.56
CA SER A 152 -24.68 -0.87 -3.16
C SER A 152 -24.56 -0.85 -4.68
N LEU A 153 -23.36 -0.65 -5.21
CA LEU A 153 -23.11 -0.60 -6.66
C LEU A 153 -23.49 -1.92 -7.36
N SER A 154 -23.19 -3.08 -6.75
CA SER A 154 -23.58 -4.37 -7.31
C SER A 154 -25.11 -4.51 -7.37
N SER A 155 -25.82 -4.07 -6.32
CA SER A 155 -27.28 -4.06 -6.29
C SER A 155 -27.89 -3.12 -7.36
N GLU A 156 -27.35 -1.90 -7.51
CA GLU A 156 -27.78 -0.93 -8.51
C GLU A 156 -27.57 -1.43 -9.93
N MET A 157 -26.48 -2.19 -10.16
CA MET A 157 -26.18 -2.82 -11.46
C MET A 157 -26.96 -4.12 -11.69
N GLY A 158 -27.76 -4.57 -10.73
CA GLY A 158 -28.48 -5.85 -10.79
C GLY A 158 -27.57 -7.08 -10.85
N ARG A 159 -26.35 -6.97 -10.32
CA ARG A 159 -25.37 -8.06 -10.27
C ARG A 159 -25.56 -8.89 -9.00
N VAL A 160 -25.77 -10.17 -9.17
CA VAL A 160 -25.83 -11.18 -8.09
C VAL A 160 -24.54 -11.99 -8.16
N GLU A 161 -23.54 -11.60 -7.38
CA GLU A 161 -22.26 -12.28 -7.34
C GLU A 161 -22.07 -12.98 -6.00
N PRO A 162 -21.63 -14.25 -5.97
CA PRO A 162 -21.43 -15.00 -4.71
C PRO A 162 -20.50 -14.26 -3.72
N PHE A 163 -19.51 -13.55 -4.23
CA PHE A 163 -18.63 -12.73 -3.40
C PHE A 163 -19.37 -11.61 -2.67
N VAL A 164 -20.26 -10.90 -3.37
CA VAL A 164 -21.05 -9.78 -2.80
C VAL A 164 -22.05 -10.30 -1.76
N GLU A 165 -22.67 -11.47 -2.00
CA GLU A 165 -23.54 -12.13 -1.03
C GLU A 165 -22.76 -12.53 0.23
N MET A 166 -21.57 -13.13 0.08
CA MET A 166 -20.67 -13.45 1.18
C MET A 166 -20.29 -12.18 1.96
N LEU A 167 -19.84 -11.13 1.28
CA LEU A 167 -19.45 -9.86 1.91
C LEU A 167 -20.61 -9.27 2.70
N SER A 168 -21.81 -9.22 2.11
CA SER A 168 -23.03 -8.72 2.75
C SER A 168 -23.39 -9.50 4.02
N SER A 169 -23.22 -10.81 4.02
CA SER A 169 -23.49 -11.65 5.18
C SER A 169 -22.50 -11.44 6.33
N GLN A 170 -21.25 -11.04 6.03
CA GLN A 170 -20.19 -10.90 7.02
C GLN A 170 -20.04 -9.51 7.62
N ILE A 171 -20.48 -8.46 6.93
CA ILE A 171 -20.22 -7.08 7.34
C ILE A 171 -20.78 -6.73 8.73
N ALA A 172 -21.94 -7.25 9.07
CA ALA A 172 -22.57 -6.99 10.37
C ALA A 172 -21.78 -7.66 11.51
N GLU A 173 -21.33 -8.89 11.30
CA GLU A 173 -20.49 -9.62 12.26
C GLU A 173 -19.13 -8.90 12.42
N LEU A 174 -18.47 -8.57 11.31
CA LEU A 174 -17.20 -7.87 11.33
C LEU A 174 -17.28 -6.53 12.07
N ARG A 175 -18.35 -5.75 11.88
CA ARG A 175 -18.56 -4.50 12.63
C ARG A 175 -18.73 -4.72 14.12
N SER A 176 -19.47 -5.75 14.51
CA SER A 176 -19.74 -6.03 15.93
C SER A 176 -18.50 -6.52 16.69
N PHE A 177 -17.55 -7.15 16.01
CA PHE A 177 -16.32 -7.67 16.59
C PHE A 177 -15.09 -6.81 16.35
N PHE A 178 -15.22 -5.68 15.62
CA PHE A 178 -14.06 -4.84 15.33
C PHE A 178 -13.47 -4.28 16.65
N PRO A 179 -12.20 -4.56 16.96
CA PRO A 179 -11.63 -4.22 18.25
C PRO A 179 -11.46 -2.69 18.39
N SER A 180 -12.16 -2.08 19.35
CA SER A 180 -12.14 -0.62 19.56
C SER A 180 -10.99 -0.14 20.46
N ASN A 181 -10.38 -1.04 21.25
CA ASN A 181 -9.44 -0.67 22.32
C ASN A 181 -7.98 -1.10 22.05
N LEU A 182 -7.67 -1.48 20.80
CA LEU A 182 -6.30 -1.84 20.45
C LEU A 182 -5.38 -0.62 20.37
N PRO A 183 -4.08 -0.78 20.67
CA PRO A 183 -3.09 0.26 20.44
C PRO A 183 -3.09 0.76 19.00
N ARG A 184 -3.14 2.08 18.83
CA ARG A 184 -3.21 2.73 17.51
C ARG A 184 -1.92 3.47 17.19
N GLY A 185 -1.59 3.55 15.91
CA GLY A 185 -0.42 4.26 15.40
C GLY A 185 -0.57 4.59 13.92
N VAL A 186 0.50 5.08 13.32
CA VAL A 186 0.57 5.34 11.88
C VAL A 186 0.75 4.03 11.14
N LEU A 187 -0.19 3.68 10.28
CA LEU A 187 -0.22 2.44 9.50
C LEU A 187 0.02 2.72 8.02
N HIS A 188 0.58 1.74 7.33
CA HIS A 188 0.65 1.77 5.86
C HIS A 188 -0.71 1.48 5.21
N GLY A 189 -1.41 0.49 5.72
CA GLY A 189 -2.72 0.07 5.24
C GLY A 189 -2.70 -0.84 4.00
N ASP A 190 -1.58 -0.86 3.25
CA ASP A 190 -1.38 -1.68 2.04
C ASP A 190 0.09 -2.10 1.87
N LEU A 191 0.69 -2.68 2.93
CA LEU A 191 2.10 -3.07 2.91
C LEU A 191 2.27 -4.43 2.21
N PHE A 192 2.42 -4.36 0.89
CA PHE A 192 2.59 -5.48 -0.03
C PHE A 192 3.98 -5.47 -0.68
N PRO A 193 4.42 -6.57 -1.33
CA PRO A 193 5.75 -6.67 -1.94
C PRO A 193 6.09 -5.56 -2.94
N ASP A 194 5.13 -5.10 -3.73
CA ASP A 194 5.27 -4.01 -4.72
C ASP A 194 5.44 -2.63 -4.07
N ASN A 195 5.11 -2.48 -2.79
CA ASN A 195 5.28 -1.27 -2.02
C ASN A 195 6.57 -1.24 -1.17
N VAL A 196 7.48 -2.23 -1.32
CA VAL A 196 8.72 -2.30 -0.53
C VAL A 196 9.93 -2.57 -1.40
N ILE A 197 10.82 -1.58 -1.50
CA ILE A 197 12.12 -1.76 -2.15
C ILE A 197 13.13 -2.30 -1.15
N GLY A 198 13.80 -3.41 -1.53
CA GLY A 198 14.87 -4.03 -0.77
C GLY A 198 16.22 -3.95 -1.47
N SER A 199 17.29 -3.88 -0.69
CA SER A 199 18.67 -4.00 -1.15
C SER A 199 19.55 -4.56 -0.03
N GLY A 200 20.44 -5.50 -0.36
CA GLY A 200 21.37 -6.08 0.62
C GLY A 200 20.69 -6.75 1.82
N GLY A 201 19.47 -7.28 1.65
CA GLY A 201 18.68 -7.92 2.73
C GLY A 201 18.01 -6.92 3.68
N GLY A 202 17.99 -5.62 3.36
CA GLY A 202 17.33 -4.57 4.13
C GLY A 202 16.22 -3.86 3.35
N VAL A 203 15.35 -3.14 4.07
CA VAL A 203 14.33 -2.25 3.49
C VAL A 203 14.99 -0.93 3.11
N SER A 204 15.01 -0.62 1.81
CA SER A 204 15.55 0.64 1.27
C SER A 204 14.50 1.74 1.18
N ALA A 205 13.26 1.38 0.87
CA ALA A 205 12.13 2.31 0.90
C ALA A 205 10.80 1.58 1.06
N ILE A 206 9.89 2.21 1.81
CA ILE A 206 8.46 1.95 1.79
C ILE A 206 7.84 2.99 0.86
N LEU A 207 7.04 2.53 -0.08
CA LEU A 207 6.40 3.34 -1.13
C LEU A 207 4.88 3.39 -0.89
N ASP A 208 4.23 4.29 -1.61
CA ASP A 208 2.78 4.33 -1.79
C ASP A 208 1.94 4.43 -0.50
N LEU A 209 1.95 5.62 0.11
CA LEU A 209 1.19 5.93 1.33
C LEU A 209 -0.26 6.39 1.02
N GLU A 210 -0.85 5.98 -0.10
CA GLU A 210 -2.22 6.38 -0.48
C GLU A 210 -3.29 5.83 0.47
N GLU A 211 -3.01 4.69 1.10
CA GLU A 211 -3.87 4.01 2.07
C GLU A 211 -3.40 4.18 3.52
N ALA A 212 -2.35 4.99 3.74
CA ALA A 212 -1.84 5.22 5.10
C ALA A 212 -2.88 5.93 5.97
N TRP A 213 -3.03 5.46 7.21
CA TRP A 213 -4.04 5.94 8.15
C TRP A 213 -3.63 5.72 9.61
N ILE A 214 -4.43 6.23 10.56
CA ILE A 214 -4.23 5.98 12.00
C ILE A 214 -5.19 4.87 12.43
N GLY A 215 -4.63 3.70 12.77
CA GLY A 215 -5.43 2.54 13.08
C GLY A 215 -4.79 1.58 14.07
N PRO A 216 -5.44 0.43 14.33
CA PRO A 216 -4.88 -0.62 15.18
C PRO A 216 -3.57 -1.17 14.60
N MET A 217 -2.48 -1.06 15.34
CA MET A 217 -1.14 -1.47 14.85
C MET A 217 -1.10 -2.95 14.42
N ALA A 218 -1.79 -3.82 15.15
CA ALA A 218 -1.88 -5.25 14.83
C ALA A 218 -2.59 -5.52 13.49
N PHE A 219 -3.49 -4.63 13.04
CA PHE A 219 -4.13 -4.74 11.72
C PHE A 219 -3.10 -4.63 10.60
N ASP A 220 -2.18 -3.67 10.66
CA ASP A 220 -1.20 -3.46 9.61
C ASP A 220 -0.18 -4.61 9.54
N LEU A 221 0.17 -5.19 10.70
CA LEU A 221 0.99 -6.41 10.74
C LEU A 221 0.24 -7.60 10.10
N ALA A 222 -1.05 -7.75 10.37
CA ALA A 222 -1.88 -8.75 9.72
C ALA A 222 -1.99 -8.51 8.20
N MET A 223 -2.09 -7.25 7.75
CA MET A 223 -2.08 -6.87 6.34
C MET A 223 -0.75 -7.26 5.66
N SER A 224 0.39 -7.05 6.32
CA SER A 224 1.68 -7.50 5.80
C SER A 224 1.75 -9.03 5.66
N CYS A 225 1.12 -9.79 6.57
CA CYS A 225 1.00 -11.23 6.42
C CYS A 225 0.15 -11.63 5.21
N VAL A 226 -0.90 -10.86 4.89
CA VAL A 226 -1.67 -11.08 3.64
C VAL A 226 -0.78 -10.85 2.41
N GLY A 227 0.10 -9.85 2.43
CA GLY A 227 0.99 -9.53 1.30
C GLY A 227 2.17 -10.47 1.14
N PHE A 228 2.87 -10.79 2.22
CA PHE A 228 4.16 -11.50 2.19
C PHE A 228 4.09 -12.96 2.65
N GLY A 229 3.07 -13.33 3.41
CA GLY A 229 3.01 -14.59 4.15
C GLY A 229 2.52 -15.78 3.34
N TRP A 230 2.19 -15.63 2.06
CA TRP A 230 1.54 -16.65 1.26
C TRP A 230 2.35 -17.05 0.03
N ASP A 231 2.11 -18.26 -0.46
CA ASP A 231 2.47 -18.73 -1.79
C ASP A 231 1.18 -19.24 -2.47
N GLY A 232 0.65 -18.43 -3.38
CA GLY A 232 -0.72 -18.65 -3.86
C GLY A 232 -1.73 -18.62 -2.70
N THR A 233 -2.40 -19.73 -2.44
CA THR A 233 -3.39 -19.92 -1.36
C THR A 233 -2.83 -20.67 -0.13
N GLU A 234 -1.55 -20.99 -0.12
CA GLU A 234 -0.91 -21.72 0.97
C GLU A 234 -0.13 -20.76 1.90
N PRO A 235 -0.34 -20.80 3.23
CA PRO A 235 0.42 -19.98 4.17
C PRO A 235 1.85 -20.50 4.31
N VAL A 236 2.82 -19.61 4.26
CA VAL A 236 4.24 -19.92 4.46
C VAL A 236 4.66 -19.49 5.86
N TRP A 237 4.50 -20.36 6.84
CA TRP A 237 4.70 -20.06 8.27
C TRP A 237 6.06 -19.46 8.63
N GLY A 238 7.13 -19.83 7.90
CA GLY A 238 8.44 -19.21 8.09
C GLY A 238 8.42 -17.71 7.83
N ARG A 239 7.73 -17.26 6.78
CA ARG A 239 7.57 -15.84 6.45
C ARG A 239 6.79 -15.08 7.53
N TRP A 240 5.72 -15.69 8.04
CA TRP A 240 4.92 -15.11 9.13
C TRP A 240 5.77 -14.95 10.38
N ARG A 241 6.48 -16.00 10.81
CA ARG A 241 7.38 -15.95 11.97
C ARG A 241 8.43 -14.85 11.82
N ALA A 242 9.07 -14.75 10.65
CA ALA A 242 10.07 -13.73 10.40
C ALA A 242 9.52 -12.30 10.55
N LEU A 243 8.33 -12.02 9.99
CA LEU A 243 7.64 -10.74 10.15
C LEU A 243 7.33 -10.44 11.62
N PHE A 244 6.70 -11.38 12.34
CA PHE A 244 6.34 -11.21 13.75
C PHE A 244 7.57 -11.06 14.64
N ASP A 245 8.60 -11.86 14.45
CA ASP A 245 9.86 -11.77 15.20
C ASP A 245 10.53 -10.41 15.00
N GLY A 246 10.59 -9.94 13.75
CA GLY A 246 11.12 -8.62 13.44
C GLY A 246 10.32 -7.53 14.11
N TYR A 247 9.00 -7.56 13.98
CA TYR A 247 8.10 -6.61 14.60
C TYR A 247 8.23 -6.60 16.13
N GLN A 248 8.17 -7.77 16.76
CA GLN A 248 8.24 -7.91 18.22
C GLN A 248 9.63 -7.64 18.81
N SER A 249 10.68 -7.61 17.99
CA SER A 249 12.00 -7.16 18.41
C SER A 249 12.04 -5.66 18.76
N VAL A 250 11.11 -4.89 18.19
CA VAL A 250 10.97 -3.43 18.40
C VAL A 250 9.77 -3.11 19.29
N ARG A 251 8.61 -3.73 19.04
CA ARG A 251 7.38 -3.50 19.77
C ARG A 251 6.68 -4.83 20.07
N ARG A 252 6.49 -5.14 21.35
CA ARG A 252 5.73 -6.31 21.76
C ARG A 252 4.24 -6.12 21.50
N LEU A 253 3.57 -7.16 20.99
CA LEU A 253 2.11 -7.21 20.94
C LEU A 253 1.52 -7.41 22.33
N THR A 254 0.39 -6.77 22.60
CA THR A 254 -0.39 -7.03 23.80
C THR A 254 -1.19 -8.32 23.69
N GLU A 255 -1.71 -8.84 24.79
CA GLU A 255 -2.56 -10.04 24.79
C GLU A 255 -3.84 -9.79 23.97
N GLU A 256 -4.42 -8.59 24.04
CA GLU A 256 -5.60 -8.20 23.29
C GLU A 256 -5.31 -8.11 21.78
N GLU A 257 -4.13 -7.62 21.40
CA GLU A 257 -3.71 -7.62 19.99
C GLU A 257 -3.56 -9.05 19.46
N ILE A 258 -2.89 -9.93 20.22
CA ILE A 258 -2.72 -11.35 19.86
C ILE A 258 -4.08 -12.03 19.71
N ALA A 259 -5.00 -11.84 20.65
CA ALA A 259 -6.34 -12.41 20.59
C ALA A 259 -7.16 -11.89 19.39
N SER A 260 -6.85 -10.68 18.90
CA SER A 260 -7.54 -10.05 17.78
C SER A 260 -6.96 -10.40 16.41
N LEU A 261 -5.77 -11.01 16.32
CA LEU A 261 -5.09 -11.31 15.05
C LEU A 261 -5.94 -12.14 14.06
N PRO A 262 -6.65 -13.19 14.46
CA PRO A 262 -7.49 -13.95 13.53
C PRO A 262 -8.55 -13.08 12.85
N PHE A 263 -9.19 -12.21 13.63
CA PHE A 263 -10.18 -11.27 13.12
C PHE A 263 -9.55 -10.20 12.22
N LEU A 264 -8.45 -9.59 12.64
CA LEU A 264 -7.76 -8.55 11.88
C LEU A 264 -7.21 -9.07 10.56
N HIS A 265 -6.67 -10.29 10.55
CA HIS A 265 -6.23 -10.95 9.32
C HIS A 265 -7.39 -11.20 8.35
N ARG A 266 -8.53 -11.70 8.87
CA ARG A 266 -9.74 -11.89 8.07
C ARG A 266 -10.22 -10.57 7.47
N PHE A 267 -10.26 -9.50 8.27
CA PHE A 267 -10.65 -8.17 7.82
C PHE A 267 -9.69 -7.63 6.76
N ALA A 268 -8.37 -7.76 6.95
CA ALA A 268 -7.35 -7.36 5.97
C ALA A 268 -7.50 -8.13 4.65
N THR A 269 -7.71 -9.45 4.71
CA THR A 269 -7.90 -10.28 3.50
C THR A 269 -9.16 -9.88 2.74
N LEU A 270 -10.27 -9.63 3.45
CA LEU A 270 -11.52 -9.13 2.85
C LEU A 270 -11.35 -7.74 2.24
N SER A 271 -10.58 -6.85 2.88
CA SER A 271 -10.29 -5.51 2.34
C SER A 271 -9.63 -5.59 0.98
N ILE A 272 -8.61 -6.43 0.83
CA ILE A 272 -7.93 -6.64 -0.46
C ILE A 272 -8.85 -7.33 -1.48
N ALA A 273 -9.62 -8.36 -1.07
CA ALA A 273 -10.59 -9.00 -1.95
C ALA A 273 -11.61 -7.99 -2.48
N THR A 274 -12.16 -7.17 -1.59
CA THR A 274 -13.18 -6.16 -1.93
C THR A 274 -12.61 -5.07 -2.84
N TRP A 275 -11.39 -4.59 -2.56
CA TRP A 275 -10.73 -3.61 -3.42
C TRP A 275 -10.46 -4.18 -4.84
N ARG A 276 -9.94 -5.42 -4.94
CA ARG A 276 -9.71 -6.09 -6.23
C ARG A 276 -11.01 -6.27 -7.00
N PHE A 277 -12.09 -6.69 -6.32
CA PHE A 277 -13.40 -6.83 -6.93
C PHE A 277 -13.94 -5.46 -7.41
N TRP A 278 -13.93 -4.46 -6.55
CA TRP A 278 -14.37 -3.10 -6.87
C TRP A 278 -13.60 -2.56 -8.08
N LYS A 279 -12.28 -2.62 -8.05
CA LYS A 279 -11.42 -2.07 -9.11
C LYS A 279 -11.69 -2.72 -10.47
N HIS A 280 -11.69 -4.06 -10.52
CA HIS A 280 -11.66 -4.79 -11.79
C HIS A 280 -13.04 -5.31 -12.25
N ASN A 281 -14.10 -5.12 -11.47
CA ASN A 281 -15.45 -5.53 -11.84
C ASN A 281 -16.46 -4.39 -11.86
N LEU A 282 -16.24 -3.33 -11.07
CA LEU A 282 -17.20 -2.23 -10.93
C LEU A 282 -16.65 -0.89 -11.42
N SER A 283 -15.49 -0.45 -10.92
CA SER A 283 -14.91 0.87 -11.23
C SER A 283 -14.27 0.92 -12.62
N GLU A 284 -13.36 -0.01 -12.89
CA GLU A 284 -12.63 -0.13 -14.17
C GLU A 284 -12.63 -1.60 -14.60
N PRO A 285 -13.75 -2.08 -15.16
CA PRO A 285 -13.89 -3.50 -15.53
C PRO A 285 -12.80 -3.97 -16.50
N ASP A 286 -12.11 -5.05 -16.11
CA ASP A 286 -11.06 -5.70 -16.91
C ASP A 286 -11.24 -7.22 -16.85
N GLU A 287 -11.58 -7.84 -17.97
CA GLU A 287 -11.85 -9.27 -18.04
C GLU A 287 -10.65 -10.14 -17.60
N THR A 288 -9.41 -9.66 -17.81
CA THR A 288 -8.19 -10.40 -17.46
C THR A 288 -7.89 -10.35 -15.96
N LEU A 289 -8.35 -9.33 -15.26
CA LEU A 289 -8.10 -9.06 -13.85
C LEU A 289 -9.33 -9.30 -12.97
N SER A 290 -10.52 -9.48 -13.57
CA SER A 290 -11.80 -9.59 -12.86
C SER A 290 -11.83 -10.71 -11.83
N GLY A 291 -11.08 -11.80 -12.04
CA GLY A 291 -10.97 -12.94 -11.13
C GLY A 291 -9.92 -12.80 -10.01
N ARG A 292 -9.12 -11.73 -9.97
CA ARG A 292 -8.01 -11.60 -8.99
C ARG A 292 -8.43 -11.60 -7.52
N TYR A 293 -9.66 -11.24 -7.23
CA TYR A 293 -10.18 -11.26 -5.85
C TYR A 293 -10.37 -12.68 -5.31
N VAL A 294 -10.54 -13.68 -6.19
CA VAL A 294 -10.81 -15.08 -5.82
C VAL A 294 -9.67 -15.66 -4.99
N GLU A 295 -8.42 -15.35 -5.32
CA GLU A 295 -7.26 -15.75 -4.51
C GLU A 295 -7.43 -15.35 -3.03
N MET A 296 -7.89 -14.14 -2.76
CA MET A 296 -8.13 -13.67 -1.39
C MET A 296 -9.31 -14.38 -0.74
N VAL A 297 -10.36 -14.66 -1.51
CA VAL A 297 -11.52 -15.45 -1.02
C VAL A 297 -11.09 -16.86 -0.64
N ASP A 298 -10.25 -17.49 -1.44
CA ASP A 298 -9.73 -18.84 -1.16
C ASP A 298 -8.88 -18.85 0.12
N ARG A 299 -8.07 -17.82 0.36
CA ARG A 299 -7.30 -17.66 1.60
C ARG A 299 -8.18 -17.51 2.84
N LEU A 300 -9.39 -16.95 2.73
CA LEU A 300 -10.34 -16.87 3.84
C LEU A 300 -10.85 -18.23 4.33
N ASN A 301 -10.75 -19.26 3.49
CA ASN A 301 -11.14 -20.63 3.83
C ASN A 301 -10.02 -21.40 4.53
N VAL A 302 -8.82 -20.83 4.64
CA VAL A 302 -7.69 -21.45 5.35
C VAL A 302 -7.72 -21.02 6.81
N GLU A 303 -7.73 -21.97 7.72
CA GLU A 303 -7.62 -21.70 9.15
C GLU A 303 -6.18 -21.32 9.50
N ILE A 304 -6.02 -20.16 10.15
CA ILE A 304 -4.73 -19.62 10.56
C ILE A 304 -4.56 -19.82 12.06
N ASP A 305 -3.62 -20.69 12.44
CA ASP A 305 -3.22 -20.86 13.83
C ASP A 305 -2.08 -19.89 14.18
N PHE A 306 -2.42 -18.78 14.79
CA PHE A 306 -1.42 -17.78 15.22
C PHE A 306 -0.48 -18.29 16.32
N SER A 307 -0.79 -19.38 17.02
CA SER A 307 0.14 -19.99 17.99
C SER A 307 1.37 -20.58 17.30
N GLU A 308 1.24 -21.06 16.07
CA GLU A 308 2.35 -21.53 15.24
C GLU A 308 3.33 -20.42 14.84
N VAL A 309 2.87 -19.18 14.90
CA VAL A 309 3.62 -17.99 14.46
C VAL A 309 4.27 -17.27 15.65
N LEU A 310 3.59 -17.23 16.79
CA LEU A 310 4.00 -16.44 17.96
C LEU A 310 4.96 -17.19 18.89
N GLY A 311 5.12 -18.52 18.75
CA GLY A 311 6.12 -19.36 19.40
C GLY A 311 5.96 -19.50 20.89
#